data_2a9cbd0ef786145d7cefd2cab669b0ec
#
_entry.id   2a9cbd0ef786145d7cefd2cab669b0ec
#
_cell.length_a   1.000
_cell.length_b   1.000
_cell.length_c   1.000
_cell.angle_alpha   90.00
_cell.angle_beta   90.00
_cell.angle_gamma   90.00
#
_symmetry.space_group_name_H-M   'P 1'
#
loop_
_entity.id
_entity.type
_entity.pdbx_description
1 polymer ?
#
loop_
_entity_poly.entity_id
_entity_poly.type
_entity_poly.pdbx_seq_one_letter_code
_entity_poly.pdbx_strand_id
1 'polypeptide(L)'
;MKKTTTVAVIATALLAQIFIAPAHAESKGWRYWGYYQAAAKTNTWVAAMTGPTVDIADGSVEGWIFTFSGDDVPSTPPSVKADFNQICGKTKAQSGKKRIGLVVDFGKRTYAPKGEKVQKRIVQCVVTAKESQGIDVLGQVLKVRQDDSGLICGLAGYPAKECGVEITAPKSLLKK
;
A
#
# COMPACT_ATOMS: atom_id res chain seq x y z
N MET A 1 -17.65 59.11 -70.27
CA MET A 1 -16.76 57.99 -69.90
C MET A 1 -16.66 57.99 -68.35
N LYS A 2 -17.38 57.10 -67.63
CA LYS A 2 -17.40 56.97 -66.18
C LYS A 2 -16.49 55.82 -65.82
N LYS A 3 -15.42 56.07 -65.05
CA LYS A 3 -14.54 55.04 -64.53
C LYS A 3 -15.08 54.60 -63.21
N THR A 4 -15.47 53.31 -63.13
CA THR A 4 -15.91 52.66 -61.91
C THR A 4 -14.68 52.02 -61.22
N THR A 5 -14.36 52.48 -60.02
CA THR A 5 -13.26 51.93 -59.22
C THR A 5 -13.85 50.87 -58.27
N THR A 6 -13.47 49.60 -58.47
CA THR A 6 -13.87 48.50 -57.63
C THR A 6 -12.89 48.38 -56.40
N VAL A 7 -13.41 48.60 -55.23
CA VAL A 7 -12.64 48.39 -53.95
C VAL A 7 -12.80 46.95 -53.53
N ALA A 8 -11.73 46.22 -53.56
CA ALA A 8 -11.69 44.83 -53.03
C ALA A 8 -11.44 44.89 -51.51
N VAL A 9 -12.43 44.42 -50.70
CA VAL A 9 -12.32 44.25 -49.26
C VAL A 9 -11.76 42.86 -48.98
N ILE A 10 -10.52 42.78 -48.54
CA ILE A 10 -9.88 41.53 -48.08
C ILE A 10 -10.27 41.34 -46.63
N ALA A 11 -11.18 40.40 -46.36
CA ALA A 11 -11.52 39.97 -45.00
C ALA A 11 -10.48 38.95 -44.52
N THR A 12 -9.60 39.38 -43.66
CA THR A 12 -8.61 38.50 -42.96
C THR A 12 -9.30 37.78 -41.82
N ALA A 13 -9.69 36.51 -42.02
CA ALA A 13 -10.19 35.65 -40.93
C ALA A 13 -9.03 35.17 -40.07
N LEU A 14 -8.88 35.74 -38.86
CA LEU A 14 -7.98 35.21 -37.83
C LEU A 14 -8.59 33.91 -37.29
N LEU A 15 -8.08 32.78 -37.71
CA LEU A 15 -8.32 31.48 -37.07
C LEU A 15 -7.55 31.44 -35.74
N ALA A 16 -8.24 31.71 -34.65
CA ALA A 16 -7.73 31.43 -33.30
C ALA A 16 -7.66 29.91 -33.12
N GLN A 17 -6.47 29.33 -33.21
CA GLN A 17 -6.24 27.94 -32.86
C GLN A 17 -6.30 27.81 -31.35
N ILE A 18 -7.42 27.28 -30.85
CA ILE A 18 -7.56 26.89 -29.44
C ILE A 18 -6.71 25.64 -29.25
N PHE A 19 -5.50 25.78 -28.68
CA PHE A 19 -4.71 24.66 -28.21
C PHE A 19 -5.42 24.04 -27.00
N ILE A 20 -6.24 23.02 -27.23
CA ILE A 20 -6.76 22.16 -26.18
C ILE A 20 -5.58 21.31 -25.73
N ALA A 21 -4.89 21.72 -24.65
CA ALA A 21 -3.92 20.87 -23.99
C ALA A 21 -4.66 19.60 -23.53
N PRO A 22 -4.13 18.40 -23.81
CA PRO A 22 -4.74 17.18 -23.30
C PRO A 22 -4.77 17.26 -21.78
N ALA A 23 -5.96 17.19 -21.21
CA ALA A 23 -6.12 17.04 -19.77
C ALA A 23 -5.55 15.66 -19.42
N HIS A 24 -4.34 15.62 -18.89
CA HIS A 24 -3.82 14.40 -18.31
C HIS A 24 -4.71 14.05 -17.10
N ALA A 25 -5.48 12.97 -17.25
CA ALA A 25 -6.22 12.43 -16.11
C ALA A 25 -5.24 12.18 -14.96
N GLU A 26 -5.55 12.67 -13.76
CA GLU A 26 -4.72 12.39 -12.60
C GLU A 26 -4.72 10.88 -12.35
N SER A 27 -3.54 10.29 -12.27
CA SER A 27 -3.40 8.89 -11.90
C SER A 27 -3.97 8.69 -10.50
N LYS A 28 -4.81 7.68 -10.34
CA LYS A 28 -5.45 7.31 -9.07
C LYS A 28 -4.98 5.94 -8.60
N GLY A 29 -5.26 5.63 -7.36
CA GLY A 29 -5.00 4.33 -6.78
C GLY A 29 -5.49 4.28 -5.34
N TRP A 30 -5.24 3.16 -4.69
CA TRP A 30 -5.75 2.85 -3.38
C TRP A 30 -4.64 2.92 -2.34
N ARG A 31 -4.92 3.48 -1.17
CA ARG A 31 -4.09 3.31 0.02
C ARG A 31 -4.79 2.35 0.97
N TYR A 32 -4.03 1.37 1.45
CA TYR A 32 -4.58 0.24 2.20
C TYR A 32 -3.48 -0.51 2.96
N TRP A 33 -3.87 -1.47 3.79
CA TRP A 33 -2.94 -2.42 4.41
C TRP A 33 -2.67 -3.56 3.45
N GLY A 34 -1.47 -3.59 2.89
CA GLY A 34 -0.97 -4.71 2.07
C GLY A 34 -0.43 -5.83 2.97
N TYR A 35 -0.75 -7.06 2.63
CA TYR A 35 -0.31 -8.25 3.34
C TYR A 35 0.72 -9.01 2.51
N TYR A 36 1.83 -9.36 3.14
CA TYR A 36 2.96 -10.06 2.53
C TYR A 36 3.40 -11.20 3.43
N GLN A 37 3.93 -12.24 2.81
CA GLN A 37 4.46 -13.40 3.51
C GLN A 37 5.85 -13.75 3.00
N ALA A 38 6.70 -14.27 3.88
CA ALA A 38 7.90 -14.99 3.51
C ALA A 38 7.84 -16.38 4.14
N ALA A 39 7.89 -17.40 3.30
CA ALA A 39 7.89 -18.78 3.76
C ALA A 39 9.13 -19.09 4.61
N ALA A 40 9.03 -20.08 5.46
CA ALA A 40 10.14 -20.55 6.29
C ALA A 40 11.40 -20.80 5.42
N LYS A 41 12.55 -20.39 5.92
CA LYS A 41 13.86 -20.48 5.25
C LYS A 41 14.00 -19.60 3.99
N THR A 42 13.06 -18.71 3.73
CA THR A 42 13.20 -17.66 2.72
C THR A 42 13.34 -16.29 3.38
N ASN A 43 13.81 -15.29 2.62
CA ASN A 43 13.89 -13.90 3.07
C ASN A 43 13.29 -12.94 2.04
N THR A 44 12.45 -13.46 1.16
CA THR A 44 11.81 -12.71 0.08
C THR A 44 10.33 -12.53 0.40
N TRP A 45 9.87 -11.28 0.36
CA TRP A 45 8.46 -10.95 0.47
C TRP A 45 7.68 -11.38 -0.77
N VAL A 46 6.58 -12.06 -0.55
CA VAL A 46 5.59 -12.39 -1.58
C VAL A 46 4.26 -11.76 -1.15
N ALA A 47 3.60 -11.04 -2.04
CA ALA A 47 2.28 -10.51 -1.76
C ALA A 47 1.30 -11.67 -1.53
N ALA A 48 0.59 -11.65 -0.41
CA ALA A 48 -0.39 -12.67 -0.11
C ALA A 48 -1.62 -12.47 -1.01
N MET A 49 -2.01 -13.54 -1.68
CA MET A 49 -3.21 -13.57 -2.55
C MET A 49 -4.48 -13.96 -1.79
N THR A 50 -4.33 -14.35 -0.52
CA THR A 50 -5.41 -14.71 0.39
C THR A 50 -5.38 -13.80 1.61
N GLY A 51 -6.47 -13.74 2.35
CA GLY A 51 -6.51 -13.04 3.63
C GLY A 51 -5.67 -13.75 4.70
N PRO A 52 -5.53 -13.15 5.89
CA PRO A 52 -4.68 -13.66 6.98
C PRO A 52 -5.26 -14.86 7.73
N THR A 53 -6.34 -15.46 7.24
CA THR A 53 -7.00 -16.66 7.79
C THR A 53 -6.44 -17.94 7.20
N VAL A 54 -5.14 -17.98 6.93
CA VAL A 54 -4.41 -19.13 6.41
C VAL A 54 -3.43 -19.64 7.44
N ASP A 55 -3.13 -20.93 7.38
CA ASP A 55 -2.09 -21.53 8.20
C ASP A 55 -0.71 -21.03 7.80
N ILE A 56 0.09 -20.71 8.79
CA ILE A 56 1.45 -20.23 8.61
C ILE A 56 2.43 -21.18 9.31
N ALA A 57 3.50 -21.54 8.62
CA ALA A 57 4.49 -22.48 9.15
C ALA A 57 5.42 -21.84 10.19
N ASP A 58 5.95 -22.63 11.16
CA ASP A 58 7.05 -22.19 12.03
C ASP A 58 8.23 -21.71 11.18
N GLY A 59 8.80 -20.58 11.54
CA GLY A 59 9.91 -19.98 10.80
C GLY A 59 9.50 -19.05 9.65
N SER A 60 8.22 -18.85 9.41
CA SER A 60 7.71 -17.85 8.46
C SER A 60 7.81 -16.42 9.01
N VAL A 61 7.73 -15.46 8.10
CA VAL A 61 7.60 -14.03 8.45
C VAL A 61 6.34 -13.46 7.82
N GLU A 62 5.50 -12.86 8.64
CA GLU A 62 4.29 -12.16 8.27
C GLU A 62 4.56 -10.65 8.17
N GLY A 63 4.17 -10.03 7.07
CA GLY A 63 4.45 -8.63 6.79
C GLY A 63 3.21 -7.83 6.46
N TRP A 64 3.00 -6.75 7.16
CA TRP A 64 1.93 -5.80 6.92
C TRP A 64 2.52 -4.44 6.60
N ILE A 65 2.00 -3.78 5.58
CA ILE A 65 2.43 -2.43 5.23
C ILE A 65 1.24 -1.57 4.83
N PHE A 66 1.15 -0.39 5.43
CA PHE A 66 0.24 0.63 4.90
C PHE A 66 0.87 1.20 3.63
N THR A 67 0.28 0.93 2.49
CA THR A 67 0.86 1.20 1.17
C THR A 67 -0.12 1.91 0.25
N PHE A 68 0.38 2.34 -0.89
CA PHE A 68 -0.38 2.83 -2.03
C PHE A 68 -0.07 1.96 -3.25
N SER A 69 -1.11 1.64 -4.04
CA SER A 69 -0.92 1.08 -5.38
C SER A 69 -2.02 1.58 -6.33
N GLY A 70 -1.71 1.59 -7.62
CA GLY A 70 -2.60 1.94 -8.71
C GLY A 70 -2.02 1.42 -10.01
N ASP A 71 -2.63 1.75 -11.13
CA ASP A 71 -2.22 1.24 -12.44
C ASP A 71 -0.74 1.55 -12.76
N ASP A 72 -0.28 2.74 -12.39
CA ASP A 72 1.09 3.21 -12.65
C ASP A 72 2.05 2.98 -11.47
N VAL A 73 1.56 2.52 -10.33
CA VAL A 73 2.35 2.37 -9.10
C VAL A 73 2.07 1.02 -8.45
N PRO A 74 3.00 0.07 -8.57
CA PRO A 74 2.84 -1.22 -7.91
C PRO A 74 2.90 -1.09 -6.38
N SER A 75 2.23 -2.00 -5.68
CA SER A 75 2.37 -2.10 -4.22
C SER A 75 3.81 -2.44 -3.84
N THR A 76 4.24 -1.96 -2.70
CA THR A 76 5.58 -2.24 -2.18
C THR A 76 5.50 -3.10 -0.92
N PRO A 77 6.41 -4.07 -0.73
CA PRO A 77 6.48 -4.85 0.50
C PRO A 77 6.98 -3.99 1.68
N PRO A 78 6.89 -4.52 2.92
CA PRO A 78 7.51 -3.90 4.09
C PRO A 78 8.98 -3.56 3.84
N SER A 79 9.42 -2.42 4.35
CA SER A 79 10.80 -1.93 4.15
C SER A 79 11.87 -2.69 4.93
N VAL A 80 11.45 -3.55 5.85
CA VAL A 80 12.33 -4.49 6.57
C VAL A 80 12.45 -5.78 5.77
N LYS A 81 13.64 -6.40 5.77
CA LYS A 81 13.83 -7.73 5.19
C LYS A 81 13.01 -8.77 5.95
N ALA A 82 12.49 -9.74 5.21
CA ALA A 82 11.77 -10.88 5.77
C ALA A 82 12.74 -11.93 6.35
N ASP A 83 13.62 -11.52 7.23
CA ASP A 83 14.65 -12.38 7.80
C ASP A 83 14.19 -12.93 9.16
N PHE A 84 13.73 -14.18 9.16
CA PHE A 84 13.28 -14.85 10.37
C PHE A 84 14.37 -14.93 11.43
N ASN A 85 15.61 -15.20 11.03
CA ASN A 85 16.72 -15.33 12.00
C ASN A 85 17.05 -13.99 12.66
N GLN A 86 16.98 -12.91 11.91
CA GLN A 86 17.15 -11.56 12.45
C GLN A 86 16.04 -11.20 13.43
N ILE A 87 14.80 -11.60 13.13
CA ILE A 87 13.63 -11.24 13.94
C ILE A 87 13.47 -12.19 15.14
N CYS A 88 13.62 -13.49 14.93
CA CYS A 88 13.30 -14.54 15.89
C CYS A 88 14.53 -15.30 16.45
N GLY A 89 15.73 -15.05 15.97
CA GLY A 89 16.92 -15.85 16.32
C GLY A 89 17.25 -15.89 17.81
N LYS A 90 16.84 -14.88 18.57
CA LYS A 90 17.02 -14.86 20.04
C LYS A 90 15.85 -15.47 20.81
N THR A 91 14.76 -15.82 20.14
CA THR A 91 13.55 -16.39 20.76
C THR A 91 13.66 -17.91 20.75
N LYS A 92 13.65 -18.53 21.92
CA LYS A 92 13.72 -19.99 22.04
C LYS A 92 12.46 -20.66 21.53
N ALA A 93 12.62 -21.78 20.82
CA ALA A 93 11.49 -22.63 20.46
C ALA A 93 10.83 -23.20 21.72
N GLN A 94 9.51 -23.35 21.68
CA GLN A 94 8.72 -23.93 22.77
C GLN A 94 7.93 -25.13 22.24
N SER A 95 7.85 -26.18 23.05
CA SER A 95 7.09 -27.39 22.70
C SER A 95 5.60 -27.02 22.43
N GLY A 96 5.01 -27.56 21.36
CA GLY A 96 3.61 -27.30 21.01
C GLY A 96 3.35 -25.90 20.47
N LYS A 97 4.37 -25.08 20.24
CA LYS A 97 4.26 -23.71 19.71
C LYS A 97 5.03 -23.54 18.41
N LYS A 98 4.72 -22.51 17.69
CA LYS A 98 5.48 -22.03 16.54
C LYS A 98 5.94 -20.58 16.76
N ARG A 99 7.01 -20.18 16.08
CA ARG A 99 7.56 -18.83 16.09
C ARG A 99 7.35 -18.21 14.72
N ILE A 100 6.77 -17.03 14.71
CA ILE A 100 6.50 -16.26 13.50
C ILE A 100 7.18 -14.90 13.66
N GLY A 101 7.97 -14.50 12.66
CA GLY A 101 8.44 -13.14 12.57
C GLY A 101 7.27 -12.23 12.14
N LEU A 102 7.02 -11.14 12.86
CA LEU A 102 6.00 -10.17 12.49
C LEU A 102 6.64 -8.83 12.20
N VAL A 103 6.29 -8.26 11.04
CA VAL A 103 6.65 -6.90 10.60
C VAL A 103 5.38 -6.12 10.32
N VAL A 104 5.18 -4.99 11.01
CA VAL A 104 4.10 -4.04 10.71
C VAL A 104 4.73 -2.70 10.37
N ASP A 105 4.66 -2.33 9.10
CA ASP A 105 5.22 -1.09 8.54
C ASP A 105 4.08 -0.11 8.24
N PHE A 106 4.07 1.02 8.95
CA PHE A 106 3.01 2.03 8.82
C PHE A 106 3.17 2.92 7.58
N GLY A 107 4.09 2.58 6.68
CA GLY A 107 4.26 3.21 5.38
C GLY A 107 4.93 4.58 5.41
N LYS A 108 4.57 5.41 4.44
CA LYS A 108 5.21 6.72 4.21
C LYS A 108 4.23 7.87 4.43
N ARG A 109 4.75 9.01 4.90
CA ARG A 109 3.97 10.26 5.07
C ARG A 109 3.29 10.71 3.76
N THR A 110 3.85 10.38 2.62
CA THR A 110 3.39 10.81 1.29
C THR A 110 1.94 10.42 0.99
N TYR A 111 1.50 9.28 1.52
CA TYR A 111 0.12 8.79 1.35
C TYR A 111 -0.60 8.55 2.68
N ALA A 112 -0.06 9.08 3.78
CA ALA A 112 -0.74 9.03 5.06
C ALA A 112 -2.08 9.79 5.00
N PRO A 113 -3.12 9.36 5.73
CA PRO A 113 -4.35 10.11 5.86
C PRO A 113 -4.11 11.51 6.41
N LYS A 114 -4.92 12.47 5.95
CA LYS A 114 -4.79 13.88 6.38
C LYS A 114 -4.95 13.99 7.90
N GLY A 115 -3.97 14.61 8.53
CA GLY A 115 -3.97 14.82 9.98
C GLY A 115 -3.45 13.66 10.80
N GLU A 116 -3.19 12.50 10.19
CA GLU A 116 -2.63 11.34 10.90
C GLU A 116 -1.10 11.29 10.77
N LYS A 117 -0.45 10.83 11.84
CA LYS A 117 1.00 10.62 11.86
C LYS A 117 1.33 9.16 11.62
N VAL A 118 2.25 8.90 10.69
CA VAL A 118 2.82 7.57 10.49
C VAL A 118 3.44 7.09 11.79
N GLN A 119 3.08 5.89 12.22
CA GLN A 119 3.56 5.29 13.46
C GLN A 119 4.93 4.62 13.27
N LYS A 120 5.58 4.31 14.38
CA LYS A 120 6.81 3.53 14.37
C LYS A 120 6.51 2.10 13.96
N ARG A 121 7.35 1.55 13.11
CA ARG A 121 7.31 0.16 12.66
C ARG A 121 7.43 -0.80 13.85
N ILE A 122 6.68 -1.90 13.80
CA ILE A 122 6.77 -3.00 14.75
C ILE A 122 7.51 -4.15 14.07
N VAL A 123 8.52 -4.68 14.72
CA VAL A 123 9.28 -5.86 14.28
C VAL A 123 9.50 -6.72 15.50
N GLN A 124 8.89 -7.90 15.56
CA GLN A 124 9.05 -8.80 16.71
C GLN A 124 8.80 -10.25 16.36
N CYS A 125 9.32 -11.14 17.18
CA CYS A 125 9.02 -12.55 17.12
C CYS A 125 7.79 -12.86 17.99
N VAL A 126 6.81 -13.53 17.38
CA VAL A 126 5.60 -13.99 18.07
C VAL A 126 5.67 -15.49 18.27
N VAL A 127 5.50 -15.94 19.52
CA VAL A 127 5.36 -17.35 19.86
C VAL A 127 3.89 -17.65 20.07
N THR A 128 3.35 -18.54 19.25
CA THR A 128 1.91 -18.79 19.19
C THR A 128 1.59 -20.29 19.13
N ALA A 129 0.33 -20.66 19.22
CA ALA A 129 -0.13 -22.03 19.03
C ALA A 129 0.18 -22.54 17.60
N LYS A 130 0.35 -23.84 17.42
CA LYS A 130 0.62 -24.42 16.08
C LYS A 130 -0.47 -24.12 15.07
N GLU A 131 -1.71 -24.07 15.54
CA GLU A 131 -2.92 -23.87 14.75
C GLU A 131 -3.20 -22.37 14.43
N SER A 132 -2.46 -21.44 15.07
CA SER A 132 -2.69 -20.00 14.86
C SER A 132 -2.50 -19.61 13.41
N GLN A 133 -3.39 -18.80 12.90
CA GLN A 133 -3.35 -18.20 11.57
C GLN A 133 -2.68 -16.82 11.61
N GLY A 134 -2.45 -16.20 10.46
CA GLY A 134 -1.85 -14.87 10.37
C GLY A 134 -2.60 -13.80 11.17
N ILE A 135 -3.94 -13.88 11.16
CA ILE A 135 -4.78 -12.94 11.94
C ILE A 135 -4.58 -13.10 13.45
N ASP A 136 -4.38 -14.33 13.94
CA ASP A 136 -4.15 -14.60 15.36
C ASP A 136 -2.79 -14.04 15.80
N VAL A 137 -1.77 -14.19 14.94
CA VAL A 137 -0.43 -13.63 15.20
C VAL A 137 -0.50 -12.10 15.27
N LEU A 138 -1.21 -11.48 14.37
CA LEU A 138 -1.39 -10.03 14.32
C LEU A 138 -2.14 -9.53 15.56
N GLY A 139 -3.26 -10.19 15.91
CA GLY A 139 -4.11 -9.85 17.05
C GLY A 139 -3.45 -10.00 18.42
N GLN A 140 -2.41 -10.85 18.56
CA GLN A 140 -1.62 -10.97 19.78
C GLN A 140 -0.74 -9.75 20.05
N VAL A 141 -0.40 -8.99 19.01
CA VAL A 141 0.57 -7.89 19.08
C VAL A 141 -0.10 -6.53 19.12
N LEU A 142 -1.22 -6.38 18.40
CA LEU A 142 -1.87 -5.09 18.26
C LEU A 142 -3.37 -5.22 17.99
N LYS A 143 -4.08 -4.11 18.20
CA LYS A 143 -5.50 -4.04 17.88
C LYS A 143 -5.70 -4.00 16.37
N VAL A 144 -6.52 -4.91 15.88
CA VAL A 144 -6.93 -5.01 14.47
C VAL A 144 -8.33 -4.43 14.31
N ARG A 145 -8.54 -3.63 13.27
CA ARG A 145 -9.87 -3.19 12.83
C ARG A 145 -10.11 -3.74 11.43
N GLN A 146 -11.20 -4.48 11.29
CA GLN A 146 -11.69 -5.05 10.05
C GLN A 146 -13.05 -4.47 9.70
N ASP A 147 -13.42 -4.55 8.43
CA ASP A 147 -14.80 -4.39 8.00
C ASP A 147 -15.56 -5.73 8.03
N ASP A 148 -16.84 -5.70 7.63
CA ASP A 148 -17.70 -6.88 7.63
C ASP A 148 -17.27 -7.96 6.63
N SER A 149 -16.44 -7.61 5.64
CA SER A 149 -15.85 -8.57 4.68
C SER A 149 -14.57 -9.24 5.18
N GLY A 150 -14.04 -8.79 6.33
CA GLY A 150 -12.75 -9.23 6.87
C GLY A 150 -11.54 -8.48 6.32
N LEU A 151 -11.74 -7.42 5.53
CA LEU A 151 -10.64 -6.56 5.08
C LEU A 151 -10.00 -5.83 6.26
N ILE A 152 -8.70 -5.88 6.36
CA ILE A 152 -7.95 -5.14 7.38
C ILE A 152 -7.97 -3.65 7.08
N CYS A 153 -8.71 -2.90 7.86
CA CYS A 153 -8.90 -1.46 7.73
C CYS A 153 -7.91 -0.64 8.57
N GLY A 154 -7.48 -1.17 9.71
CA GLY A 154 -6.58 -0.45 10.59
C GLY A 154 -5.82 -1.35 11.55
N LEU A 155 -4.56 -1.01 11.78
CA LEU A 155 -3.66 -1.70 12.69
C LEU A 155 -3.15 -0.71 13.75
N ALA A 156 -3.24 -1.07 15.02
CA ALA A 156 -2.87 -0.21 16.15
C ALA A 156 -3.55 1.19 16.09
N GLY A 157 -4.79 1.26 15.57
CA GLY A 157 -5.53 2.51 15.40
C GLY A 157 -5.14 3.36 14.20
N TYR A 158 -4.31 2.87 13.28
CA TYR A 158 -3.90 3.56 12.05
C TYR A 158 -4.27 2.76 10.80
N PRO A 159 -4.86 3.38 9.76
CA PRO A 159 -5.54 4.67 9.85
C PRO A 159 -6.73 4.60 10.81
N ALA A 160 -7.10 5.75 11.39
CA ALA A 160 -8.11 5.78 12.43
C ALA A 160 -9.53 5.42 11.93
N LYS A 161 -9.86 5.83 10.70
CA LYS A 161 -11.24 5.70 10.16
C LYS A 161 -11.32 5.05 8.78
N GLU A 162 -10.31 5.20 7.95
CA GLU A 162 -10.34 4.73 6.56
C GLU A 162 -10.24 3.21 6.44
N CYS A 163 -10.76 2.68 5.34
CA CYS A 163 -10.69 1.26 5.01
C CYS A 163 -10.54 1.11 3.49
N GLY A 164 -9.31 1.12 3.00
CA GLY A 164 -9.04 1.03 1.56
C GLY A 164 -9.66 2.20 0.79
N VAL A 165 -8.98 3.35 0.71
CA VAL A 165 -9.52 4.57 0.09
C VAL A 165 -8.79 4.90 -1.20
N GLU A 166 -9.56 5.19 -2.25
CA GLU A 166 -9.00 5.73 -3.50
C GLU A 166 -8.53 7.16 -3.28
N ILE A 167 -7.32 7.44 -3.72
CA ILE A 167 -6.72 8.78 -3.69
C ILE A 167 -6.00 9.07 -5.00
N THR A 168 -5.78 10.35 -5.30
CA THR A 168 -4.83 10.75 -6.36
C THR A 168 -3.43 10.23 -6.01
N ALA A 169 -2.76 9.66 -7.00
CA ALA A 169 -1.42 9.14 -6.83
C ALA A 169 -0.44 10.26 -6.41
N PRO A 170 0.29 10.09 -5.31
CA PRO A 170 1.28 11.08 -4.91
C PRO A 170 2.34 11.28 -6.00
N LYS A 171 2.59 12.52 -6.39
CA LYS A 171 3.53 12.88 -7.48
C LYS A 171 4.92 12.25 -7.29
N SER A 172 5.36 12.04 -6.05
CA SER A 172 6.65 11.41 -5.75
C SER A 172 6.70 9.92 -6.10
N LEU A 173 5.56 9.25 -6.28
CA LEU A 173 5.46 7.85 -6.68
C LEU A 173 5.37 7.67 -8.19
N LEU A 174 4.97 8.71 -8.92
CA LEU A 174 4.84 8.72 -10.39
C LEU A 174 6.16 9.05 -11.12
N LYS A 175 7.19 9.50 -10.40
CA LYS A 175 8.51 9.76 -10.99
C LYS A 175 9.21 8.43 -11.26
N LYS A 176 9.40 8.13 -12.53
CA LYS A 176 10.31 7.09 -13.03
C LYS A 176 11.74 7.60 -13.03
#